data_ca68ec100929400688ec3a18df767b32
#
_entry.id   ca68ec100929400688ec3a18df767b32
#
_cell.length_a   1.000
_cell.length_b   1.000
_cell.length_c   1.000
_cell.angle_alpha   90.00
_cell.angle_beta   90.00
_cell.angle_gamma   90.00
#
_symmetry.space_group_name_H-M   'P 1'
#
loop_
_entity.id
_entity.type
_entity.pdbx_description
1 polymer ?
#
loop_
_entity_poly.entity_id
_entity_poly.type
_entity_poly.pdbx_seq_one_letter_code
_entity_poly.pdbx_strand_id
1 'polypeptide(L)'
;MFFNTFRTLSCTVYKASSSFSASNNFKNGRNIYTSVIKYNGLLSKEDNETMVSIKDRSVVIPIETSIEYMESEAYKTTYGNDPVWKEYRRNHKGSIPPIKTRKMCIRADKISTGNPCPICRDEYLILDYRNVELLKQFISPYSGKLLSYSLTGLCQKQYQNLIVAVKKAKDWGFIKFDLPVKHYNYDEYKNSDK
;
A
#
# COMPACT_ATOMS: atom_id res chain seq x y z
N MET A 1 15.02 -2.01 54.78
CA MET A 1 15.86 -0.82 54.54
C MET A 1 16.60 -0.99 53.23
N PHE A 2 16.10 -0.43 52.14
CA PHE A 2 16.86 -0.30 50.88
C PHE A 2 16.53 1.06 50.28
N PHE A 3 17.55 1.90 50.20
CA PHE A 3 17.50 3.26 49.68
C PHE A 3 17.49 3.28 48.15
N ASN A 4 16.47 3.90 47.54
CA ASN A 4 16.43 4.24 46.13
C ASN A 4 17.12 5.60 45.94
N THR A 5 18.23 5.62 45.22
CA THR A 5 18.89 6.84 44.75
C THR A 5 18.36 7.23 43.39
N PHE A 6 17.57 8.29 43.37
CA PHE A 6 17.17 8.99 42.13
C PHE A 6 18.36 9.79 41.60
N ARG A 7 18.77 9.52 40.37
CA ARG A 7 19.80 10.27 39.65
C ARG A 7 19.11 11.24 38.72
N THR A 8 19.09 12.51 39.10
CA THR A 8 18.60 13.63 38.28
C THR A 8 19.62 13.98 37.20
N LEU A 9 19.22 13.85 35.93
CA LEU A 9 19.95 14.35 34.78
C LEU A 9 19.60 15.83 34.55
N SER A 10 20.55 16.70 34.79
CA SER A 10 20.47 18.13 34.50
C SER A 10 20.67 18.38 33.02
N CYS A 11 19.64 18.96 32.39
CA CYS A 11 19.68 19.40 31.00
C CYS A 11 20.28 20.82 30.95
N THR A 12 21.50 20.96 30.44
CA THR A 12 22.16 22.25 30.21
C THR A 12 21.67 22.84 28.89
N VAL A 13 20.91 23.93 29.00
CA VAL A 13 20.46 24.75 27.87
C VAL A 13 21.59 25.65 27.40
N TYR A 14 22.14 25.43 26.22
CA TYR A 14 23.07 26.35 25.58
C TYR A 14 22.27 27.52 24.92
N LYS A 15 22.43 28.70 25.46
CA LYS A 15 22.00 29.99 24.85
C LYS A 15 23.00 30.38 23.77
N ALA A 16 22.62 30.26 22.50
CA ALA A 16 23.36 30.89 21.38
C ALA A 16 22.81 32.32 21.17
N SER A 17 23.63 33.32 21.42
CA SER A 17 23.36 34.72 21.08
C SER A 17 23.77 34.98 19.63
N SER A 18 22.82 35.18 18.74
CA SER A 18 23.05 35.64 17.37
C SER A 18 22.70 37.15 17.28
N SER A 19 23.71 37.98 17.07
CA SER A 19 23.58 39.38 16.72
C SER A 19 23.06 39.52 15.28
N PHE A 20 21.89 40.16 15.16
CA PHE A 20 21.27 40.47 13.87
C PHE A 20 21.61 41.90 13.51
N SER A 21 22.36 42.14 12.43
CA SER A 21 22.48 43.47 11.80
C SER A 21 21.50 43.52 10.61
N ALA A 22 20.51 44.40 10.74
CA ALA A 22 19.54 44.67 9.68
C ALA A 22 20.06 45.84 8.82
N SER A 23 20.27 45.64 7.51
CA SER A 23 20.34 46.68 6.52
C SER A 23 19.07 46.67 5.66
N ASN A 24 18.29 47.75 5.81
CA ASN A 24 17.09 48.01 5.01
C ASN A 24 17.45 48.51 3.62
N ASN A 25 16.96 47.78 2.59
CA ASN A 25 16.72 48.38 1.26
C ASN A 25 15.41 47.81 0.70
N PHE A 26 14.37 48.62 0.82
CA PHE A 26 13.05 48.38 0.25
C PHE A 26 13.08 48.73 -1.24
N LYS A 27 12.90 47.79 -2.13
CA LYS A 27 12.35 48.02 -3.48
C LYS A 27 11.32 46.94 -3.79
N ASN A 28 10.12 47.38 -4.22
CA ASN A 28 8.91 46.64 -4.47
C ASN A 28 9.15 45.42 -5.38
N GLY A 29 8.90 44.23 -4.84
CA GLY A 29 8.75 42.98 -5.57
C GLY A 29 8.08 41.99 -4.63
N ARG A 30 7.00 41.39 -5.06
CA ARG A 30 6.32 40.32 -4.31
C ARG A 30 7.26 39.13 -4.17
N ASN A 31 8.07 39.11 -3.13
CA ASN A 31 8.93 37.97 -2.80
C ASN A 31 8.07 36.92 -2.09
N ILE A 32 7.78 35.85 -2.82
CA ILE A 32 7.37 34.58 -2.24
C ILE A 32 8.60 34.05 -1.51
N TYR A 33 8.63 34.17 -0.19
CA TYR A 33 9.66 33.55 0.63
C TYR A 33 9.50 32.04 0.58
N THR A 34 10.19 31.39 -0.34
CA THR A 34 10.55 30.00 -0.15
C THR A 34 11.74 29.97 0.79
N SER A 35 11.49 29.72 2.08
CA SER A 35 12.54 29.42 3.04
C SER A 35 13.19 28.08 2.62
N VAL A 36 14.22 28.18 1.80
CA VAL A 36 15.13 27.06 1.56
C VAL A 36 15.95 26.89 2.85
N ILE A 37 15.44 26.09 3.76
CA ILE A 37 16.24 25.55 4.85
C ILE A 37 17.30 24.68 4.17
N LYS A 38 18.50 25.21 3.99
CA LYS A 38 19.67 24.39 3.64
C LYS A 38 19.97 23.51 4.83
N TYR A 39 19.37 22.33 4.83
CA TYR A 39 19.81 21.23 5.67
C TYR A 39 21.19 20.83 5.13
N ASN A 40 22.25 21.41 5.69
CA ASN A 40 23.59 20.85 5.60
C ASN A 40 23.64 19.65 6.57
N GLY A 41 22.86 18.61 6.28
CA GLY A 41 23.05 17.29 6.85
C GLY A 41 23.88 16.52 5.86
N LEU A 42 24.97 15.95 6.32
CA LEU A 42 25.68 14.88 5.65
C LEU A 42 24.70 13.73 5.39
N LEU A 43 23.95 13.81 4.28
CA LEU A 43 23.31 12.63 3.72
C LEU A 43 24.46 11.81 3.15
N SER A 44 24.83 10.75 3.84
CA SER A 44 25.79 9.78 3.37
C SER A 44 25.31 9.28 2.00
N LYS A 45 26.25 9.01 1.10
CA LYS A 45 25.93 8.47 -0.25
C LYS A 45 25.11 7.18 -0.16
N GLU A 46 25.21 6.46 0.96
CA GLU A 46 24.50 5.24 1.27
C GLU A 46 22.97 5.44 1.33
N ASP A 47 22.49 6.57 1.89
CA ASP A 47 21.05 6.84 1.98
C ASP A 47 20.41 7.08 0.61
N ASN A 48 21.18 7.64 -0.35
CA ASN A 48 20.69 7.85 -1.71
C ASN A 48 20.62 6.54 -2.52
N GLU A 49 21.55 5.61 -2.30
CA GLU A 49 21.55 4.31 -2.97
C GLU A 49 20.41 3.44 -2.49
N THR A 50 20.12 3.43 -1.18
CA THR A 50 18.98 2.71 -0.61
C THR A 50 17.64 3.25 -1.09
N MET A 51 17.48 4.58 -1.20
CA MET A 51 16.25 5.19 -1.72
C MET A 51 16.02 4.92 -3.21
N VAL A 52 17.07 4.78 -3.99
CA VAL A 52 16.97 4.40 -5.41
C VAL A 52 16.55 2.94 -5.53
N SER A 53 17.08 2.05 -4.68
CA SER A 53 16.75 0.62 -4.71
C SER A 53 15.27 0.34 -4.36
N ILE A 54 14.67 1.08 -3.43
CA ILE A 54 13.25 0.91 -3.02
C ILE A 54 12.27 1.16 -4.19
N LYS A 55 12.62 2.05 -5.11
CA LYS A 55 11.78 2.38 -6.28
C LYS A 55 12.09 1.53 -7.51
N ASP A 56 13.17 0.80 -7.50
CA ASP A 56 13.58 -0.05 -8.60
C ASP A 56 12.76 -1.36 -8.59
N ARG A 57 12.27 -1.75 -9.74
CA ARG A 57 11.50 -2.97 -9.98
C ARG A 57 12.03 -3.75 -11.18
N SER A 58 13.31 -3.59 -11.48
CA SER A 58 13.99 -4.31 -12.55
C SER A 58 14.23 -5.79 -12.20
N VAL A 59 14.39 -6.07 -10.91
CA VAL A 59 14.60 -7.43 -10.42
C VAL A 59 13.26 -8.16 -10.39
N VAL A 60 13.19 -9.31 -11.08
CA VAL A 60 12.02 -10.19 -11.03
C VAL A 60 12.16 -11.14 -9.85
N ILE A 61 11.26 -11.00 -8.89
CA ILE A 61 11.21 -11.87 -7.71
C ILE A 61 10.55 -13.19 -8.08
N PRO A 62 11.07 -14.34 -7.65
CA PRO A 62 10.44 -15.64 -7.86
C PRO A 62 9.11 -15.75 -7.11
N ILE A 63 8.22 -16.61 -7.59
CA ILE A 63 6.86 -16.77 -7.04
C ILE A 63 6.91 -17.45 -5.68
N GLU A 64 7.85 -18.34 -5.49
CA GLU A 64 8.07 -19.08 -4.24
C GLU A 64 8.33 -18.12 -3.08
N THR A 65 9.19 -17.12 -3.29
CA THR A 65 9.46 -16.07 -2.28
C THR A 65 8.24 -15.21 -1.98
N SER A 66 7.35 -14.99 -2.97
CA SER A 66 6.09 -14.29 -2.77
C SER A 66 5.13 -15.09 -1.87
N ILE A 67 5.09 -16.41 -2.01
CA ILE A 67 4.26 -17.30 -1.18
C ILE A 67 4.82 -17.34 0.24
N GLU A 68 6.12 -17.53 0.41
CA GLU A 68 6.79 -17.50 1.72
C GLU A 68 6.58 -16.15 2.44
N TYR A 69 6.62 -15.05 1.68
CA TYR A 69 6.36 -13.73 2.22
C TYR A 69 4.95 -13.61 2.82
N MET A 70 3.93 -14.16 2.17
CA MET A 70 2.56 -14.15 2.69
C MET A 70 2.40 -14.86 4.04
N GLU A 71 3.23 -15.85 4.34
CA GLU A 71 3.25 -16.57 5.60
C GLU A 71 4.11 -15.89 6.67
N SER A 72 4.99 -14.98 6.29
CA SER A 72 5.98 -14.34 7.14
C SER A 72 5.35 -13.42 8.21
N GLU A 73 6.09 -13.18 9.28
CA GLU A 73 5.71 -12.19 10.30
C GLU A 73 5.71 -10.76 9.74
N ALA A 74 6.58 -10.45 8.78
CA ALA A 74 6.65 -9.15 8.12
C ALA A 74 5.33 -8.81 7.42
N TYR A 75 4.72 -9.77 6.73
CA TYR A 75 3.41 -9.61 6.13
C TYR A 75 2.33 -9.43 7.20
N LYS A 76 2.33 -10.27 8.24
CA LYS A 76 1.34 -10.20 9.33
C LYS A 76 1.42 -8.90 10.12
N THR A 77 2.60 -8.35 10.34
CA THR A 77 2.76 -7.05 11.00
C THR A 77 2.29 -5.89 10.12
N THR A 78 2.46 -5.99 8.79
CA THR A 78 2.10 -4.92 7.84
C THR A 78 0.61 -4.91 7.51
N TYR A 79 0.02 -6.07 7.24
CA TYR A 79 -1.35 -6.20 6.74
C TYR A 79 -2.30 -6.87 7.75
N GLY A 80 -1.77 -7.58 8.74
CA GLY A 80 -2.58 -8.35 9.68
C GLY A 80 -3.42 -9.41 8.99
N ASN A 81 -4.70 -9.47 9.36
CA ASN A 81 -5.69 -10.36 8.75
C ASN A 81 -6.51 -9.68 7.64
N ASP A 82 -6.22 -8.41 7.37
CA ASP A 82 -6.97 -7.63 6.39
C ASP A 82 -6.40 -7.80 4.97
N PRO A 83 -7.24 -7.72 3.94
CA PRO A 83 -6.76 -7.76 2.57
C PRO A 83 -5.88 -6.55 2.26
N VAL A 84 -4.84 -6.76 1.47
CA VAL A 84 -3.79 -5.77 1.14
C VAL A 84 -4.32 -4.44 0.58
N TRP A 85 -5.54 -4.42 0.05
CA TRP A 85 -6.18 -3.24 -0.53
C TRP A 85 -7.04 -2.45 0.46
N LYS A 86 -7.38 -2.98 1.64
CA LYS A 86 -8.35 -2.38 2.57
C LYS A 86 -7.86 -1.03 3.11
N GLU A 87 -6.62 -0.95 3.52
CA GLU A 87 -6.03 0.28 4.06
C GLU A 87 -5.58 1.27 2.99
N TYR A 88 -5.59 0.85 1.73
CA TYR A 88 -5.12 1.69 0.65
C TYR A 88 -6.14 2.77 0.28
N ARG A 89 -5.74 4.03 0.41
CA ARG A 89 -6.53 5.19 -0.01
C ARG A 89 -5.93 5.84 -1.25
N ARG A 90 -6.74 5.95 -2.29
CA ARG A 90 -6.36 6.67 -3.51
C ARG A 90 -6.30 8.17 -3.26
N ASN A 91 -5.24 8.81 -3.79
CA ASN A 91 -5.15 10.26 -3.81
C ASN A 91 -5.91 10.81 -5.02
N HIS A 92 -6.94 11.63 -4.79
CA HIS A 92 -7.76 12.27 -5.82
C HIS A 92 -8.25 13.63 -5.32
N LYS A 93 -8.61 14.51 -6.27
CA LYS A 93 -9.24 15.79 -5.98
C LYS A 93 -10.76 15.59 -5.84
N GLY A 94 -11.36 16.29 -4.87
CA GLY A 94 -12.80 16.24 -4.62
C GLY A 94 -13.23 15.10 -3.71
N SER A 95 -14.52 15.02 -3.41
CA SER A 95 -15.12 14.04 -2.50
C SER A 95 -15.32 12.66 -3.12
N ILE A 96 -15.55 12.61 -4.43
CA ILE A 96 -15.86 11.37 -5.15
C ILE A 96 -14.62 10.92 -5.94
N PRO A 97 -14.12 9.68 -5.71
CA PRO A 97 -13.00 9.16 -6.46
C PRO A 97 -13.39 8.90 -7.92
N PRO A 98 -12.52 9.20 -8.91
CA PRO A 98 -12.78 8.89 -10.30
C PRO A 98 -12.92 7.38 -10.49
N ILE A 99 -13.88 6.97 -11.34
CA ILE A 99 -14.18 5.55 -11.60
C ILE A 99 -12.93 4.83 -12.13
N LYS A 100 -12.25 5.44 -13.10
CA LYS A 100 -11.03 4.85 -13.69
C LYS A 100 -9.83 5.08 -12.79
N THR A 101 -9.07 4.01 -12.57
CA THR A 101 -7.78 4.08 -11.87
C THR A 101 -6.65 4.41 -12.85
N ARG A 102 -5.46 4.66 -12.32
CA ARG A 102 -4.24 4.93 -13.10
C ARG A 102 -3.93 3.76 -14.04
N LYS A 103 -3.41 4.06 -15.23
CA LYS A 103 -3.04 3.01 -16.20
C LYS A 103 -1.96 2.07 -15.65
N MET A 104 -0.84 2.62 -15.15
CA MET A 104 0.28 1.87 -14.58
C MET A 104 0.99 2.69 -13.50
N CYS A 105 1.62 2.02 -12.54
CA CYS A 105 2.43 2.63 -11.48
C CYS A 105 3.92 2.58 -11.80
N ILE A 106 4.35 1.54 -12.47
CA ILE A 106 5.76 1.27 -12.83
C ILE A 106 5.97 1.69 -14.30
N ARG A 107 7.01 2.47 -14.55
CA ARG A 107 7.45 2.90 -15.89
C ARG A 107 8.95 2.76 -15.98
N ALA A 108 9.45 2.13 -17.06
CA ALA A 108 10.88 1.84 -17.22
C ALA A 108 11.46 1.24 -15.93
N ASP A 109 10.82 0.19 -15.44
CA ASP A 109 11.17 -0.61 -14.25
C ASP A 109 11.34 0.19 -12.93
N LYS A 110 10.80 1.41 -12.91
CA LYS A 110 10.80 2.26 -11.71
C LYS A 110 9.40 2.69 -11.32
N ILE A 111 9.16 2.77 -10.02
CA ILE A 111 7.91 3.33 -9.48
C ILE A 111 7.87 4.83 -9.79
N SER A 112 6.99 5.23 -10.71
CA SER A 112 6.87 6.62 -11.17
C SER A 112 5.91 7.47 -10.36
N THR A 113 5.31 6.93 -9.30
CA THR A 113 4.23 7.60 -8.55
C THR A 113 4.54 7.66 -7.07
N GLY A 114 4.13 8.74 -6.39
CA GLY A 114 4.30 8.89 -4.94
C GLY A 114 3.41 7.96 -4.11
N ASN A 115 2.23 7.57 -4.65
CA ASN A 115 1.32 6.62 -4.00
C ASN A 115 0.97 5.51 -5.00
N PRO A 116 1.81 4.45 -5.10
CA PRO A 116 1.54 3.30 -5.97
C PRO A 116 0.34 2.49 -5.44
N CYS A 117 -0.27 1.68 -6.31
CA CYS A 117 -1.35 0.79 -5.91
C CYS A 117 -0.86 -0.30 -4.94
N PRO A 118 -1.75 -1.00 -4.20
CA PRO A 118 -1.35 -1.98 -3.19
C PRO A 118 -0.33 -3.01 -3.68
N ILE A 119 -0.50 -3.53 -4.87
CA ILE A 119 0.41 -4.54 -5.45
C ILE A 119 1.74 -3.92 -5.92
N CYS A 120 1.72 -2.71 -6.52
CA CYS A 120 2.96 -2.08 -6.97
C CYS A 120 3.77 -1.46 -5.82
N ARG A 121 3.14 -1.22 -4.66
CA ARG A 121 3.80 -0.71 -3.47
C ARG A 121 4.77 -1.73 -2.90
N ASP A 122 4.31 -2.96 -2.79
CA ASP A 122 5.08 -4.05 -2.23
C ASP A 122 5.75 -4.83 -3.36
N GLU A 123 7.03 -5.12 -3.18
CA GLU A 123 7.85 -5.81 -4.15
C GLU A 123 7.54 -7.31 -4.21
N TYR A 124 7.20 -7.87 -3.04
CA TYR A 124 6.97 -9.30 -2.88
C TYR A 124 5.56 -9.75 -3.27
N LEU A 125 4.61 -8.85 -3.51
CA LEU A 125 3.25 -9.20 -3.90
C LEU A 125 3.13 -9.43 -5.41
N ILE A 126 3.36 -10.67 -5.84
CA ILE A 126 3.30 -11.07 -7.24
C ILE A 126 1.96 -11.74 -7.54
N LEU A 127 1.27 -11.23 -8.57
CA LEU A 127 0.01 -11.80 -9.04
C LEU A 127 0.29 -12.98 -9.99
N ASP A 128 0.33 -14.18 -9.43
CA ASP A 128 0.42 -15.41 -10.18
C ASP A 128 -0.68 -16.40 -9.75
N TYR A 129 -1.04 -17.33 -10.65
CA TYR A 129 -2.07 -18.34 -10.40
C TYR A 129 -1.72 -19.29 -9.24
N ARG A 130 -0.43 -19.45 -8.91
CA ARG A 130 0.06 -20.27 -7.78
C ARG A 130 -0.14 -19.60 -6.43
N ASN A 131 -0.15 -18.27 -6.39
CA ASN A 131 -0.34 -17.52 -5.14
C ASN A 131 -1.83 -17.38 -4.81
N VAL A 132 -2.43 -18.48 -4.38
CA VAL A 132 -3.89 -18.60 -4.16
C VAL A 132 -4.37 -17.70 -3.04
N GLU A 133 -3.61 -17.54 -1.97
CA GLU A 133 -3.99 -16.73 -0.81
C GLU A 133 -4.09 -15.25 -1.17
N LEU A 134 -3.14 -14.74 -1.95
CA LEU A 134 -3.20 -13.39 -2.46
C LEU A 134 -4.40 -13.19 -3.39
N LEU A 135 -4.65 -14.14 -4.29
CA LEU A 135 -5.76 -14.05 -5.24
C LEU A 135 -7.14 -14.08 -4.57
N LYS A 136 -7.32 -14.88 -3.52
CA LYS A 136 -8.57 -14.96 -2.74
C LYS A 136 -8.98 -13.60 -2.17
N GLN A 137 -8.03 -12.75 -1.80
CA GLN A 137 -8.33 -11.42 -1.26
C GLN A 137 -9.03 -10.48 -2.25
N PHE A 138 -8.92 -10.75 -3.55
CA PHE A 138 -9.55 -9.98 -4.62
C PHE A 138 -10.84 -10.59 -5.16
N ILE A 139 -11.26 -11.72 -4.60
CA ILE A 139 -12.48 -12.41 -4.99
C ILE A 139 -13.54 -12.17 -3.92
N SER A 140 -14.76 -11.85 -4.36
CA SER A 140 -15.88 -11.69 -3.43
C SER A 140 -16.26 -13.05 -2.83
N PRO A 141 -16.35 -13.18 -1.49
CA PRO A 141 -16.75 -14.43 -0.86
C PRO A 141 -18.21 -14.80 -1.15
N TYR A 142 -19.05 -13.83 -1.52
CA TYR A 142 -20.48 -14.06 -1.76
C TYR A 142 -20.80 -14.45 -3.20
N SER A 143 -20.13 -13.83 -4.17
CA SER A 143 -20.46 -14.02 -5.60
C SER A 143 -19.38 -14.74 -6.40
N GLY A 144 -18.17 -14.96 -5.84
CA GLY A 144 -17.02 -15.52 -6.55
C GLY A 144 -16.52 -14.68 -7.71
N LYS A 145 -17.05 -13.46 -7.85
CA LYS A 145 -16.61 -12.52 -8.87
C LYS A 145 -15.43 -11.71 -8.38
N LEU A 146 -14.58 -11.29 -9.30
CA LEU A 146 -13.49 -10.37 -9.02
C LEU A 146 -14.03 -9.01 -8.53
N LEU A 147 -13.41 -8.49 -7.48
CA LEU A 147 -13.69 -7.15 -6.99
C LEU A 147 -13.21 -6.11 -8.02
N SER A 148 -13.98 -5.04 -8.13
CA SER A 148 -13.68 -3.94 -9.05
C SER A 148 -12.35 -3.25 -8.70
N TYR A 149 -11.62 -2.78 -9.71
CA TYR A 149 -10.43 -1.96 -9.51
C TYR A 149 -10.71 -0.62 -8.81
N SER A 150 -11.94 -0.13 -8.86
CA SER A 150 -12.35 1.06 -8.10
C SER A 150 -12.32 0.82 -6.60
N LEU A 151 -12.74 -0.37 -6.15
CA LEU A 151 -12.74 -0.78 -4.76
C LEU A 151 -11.34 -1.14 -4.28
N THR A 152 -10.64 -1.98 -5.04
CA THR A 152 -9.31 -2.47 -4.67
C THR A 152 -8.19 -1.44 -4.88
N GLY A 153 -8.47 -0.35 -5.61
CA GLY A 153 -7.49 0.69 -5.89
C GLY A 153 -6.35 0.28 -6.83
N LEU A 154 -6.43 -0.90 -7.45
CA LEU A 154 -5.39 -1.40 -8.34
C LEU A 154 -5.23 -0.52 -9.59
N CYS A 155 -4.02 -0.41 -10.11
CA CYS A 155 -3.81 0.19 -11.42
C CYS A 155 -4.32 -0.76 -12.52
N GLN A 156 -4.67 -0.22 -13.68
CA GLN A 156 -5.27 -1.01 -14.76
C GLN A 156 -4.37 -2.16 -15.23
N LYS A 157 -3.06 -1.95 -15.28
CA LYS A 157 -2.08 -2.99 -15.66
C LYS A 157 -2.12 -4.18 -14.68
N GLN A 158 -2.06 -3.91 -13.38
CA GLN A 158 -2.11 -4.97 -12.38
C GLN A 158 -3.49 -5.63 -12.30
N TYR A 159 -4.54 -4.89 -12.55
CA TYR A 159 -5.88 -5.47 -12.63
C TYR A 159 -6.03 -6.44 -13.81
N GLN A 160 -5.45 -6.13 -14.97
CA GLN A 160 -5.41 -7.07 -16.10
C GLN A 160 -4.61 -8.34 -15.76
N ASN A 161 -3.44 -8.19 -15.09
CA ASN A 161 -2.67 -9.32 -14.63
C ASN A 161 -3.46 -10.18 -13.63
N LEU A 162 -4.21 -9.54 -12.72
CA LEU A 162 -5.07 -10.21 -11.76
C LEU A 162 -6.17 -11.04 -12.45
N ILE A 163 -6.83 -10.49 -13.47
CA ILE A 163 -7.86 -11.21 -14.23
C ILE A 163 -7.27 -12.48 -14.86
N VAL A 164 -6.09 -12.36 -15.48
CA VAL A 164 -5.42 -13.50 -16.11
C VAL A 164 -5.00 -14.54 -15.06
N ALA A 165 -4.42 -14.12 -13.93
CA ALA A 165 -3.99 -15.01 -12.87
C ALA A 165 -5.18 -15.77 -12.24
N VAL A 166 -6.28 -15.07 -11.94
CA VAL A 166 -7.48 -15.71 -11.37
C VAL A 166 -8.13 -16.66 -12.35
N LYS A 167 -8.17 -16.31 -13.65
CA LYS A 167 -8.70 -17.22 -14.67
C LYS A 167 -7.85 -18.49 -14.73
N LYS A 168 -6.54 -18.37 -14.82
CA LYS A 168 -5.62 -19.51 -14.80
C LYS A 168 -5.79 -20.36 -13.54
N ALA A 169 -5.89 -19.73 -12.36
CA ALA A 169 -6.06 -20.43 -11.10
C ALA A 169 -7.38 -21.22 -11.03
N LYS A 170 -8.45 -20.72 -11.63
CA LYS A 170 -9.73 -21.44 -11.76
C LYS A 170 -9.64 -22.59 -12.76
N ASP A 171 -9.04 -22.36 -13.91
CA ASP A 171 -8.89 -23.37 -14.98
C ASP A 171 -8.01 -24.55 -14.52
N TRP A 172 -7.01 -24.26 -13.67
CA TRP A 172 -6.15 -25.30 -13.06
C TRP A 172 -6.73 -25.90 -11.78
N GLY A 173 -7.89 -25.43 -11.29
CA GLY A 173 -8.55 -25.96 -10.11
C GLY A 173 -7.95 -25.54 -8.76
N PHE A 174 -7.01 -24.58 -8.72
CA PHE A 174 -6.45 -24.04 -7.47
C PHE A 174 -7.49 -23.24 -6.67
N ILE A 175 -8.41 -22.57 -7.37
CA ILE A 175 -9.49 -21.81 -6.76
C ILE A 175 -10.79 -22.49 -7.13
N LYS A 176 -11.40 -23.15 -6.14
CA LYS A 176 -12.78 -23.62 -6.22
C LYS A 176 -13.70 -22.55 -5.66
N PHE A 177 -14.82 -22.37 -6.30
CA PHE A 177 -15.85 -21.49 -5.80
C PHE A 177 -17.11 -22.30 -5.59
N ASP A 178 -17.31 -22.69 -4.35
CA ASP A 178 -18.54 -23.35 -3.93
C ASP A 178 -19.52 -22.26 -3.49
N LEU A 179 -20.52 -22.01 -4.31
CA LEU A 179 -21.67 -21.20 -3.89
C LEU A 179 -22.39 -21.96 -2.78
N PRO A 180 -22.64 -21.34 -1.63
CA PRO A 180 -23.50 -21.95 -0.62
C PRO A 180 -24.88 -22.16 -1.26
N VAL A 181 -25.22 -23.41 -1.55
CA VAL A 181 -26.54 -23.76 -2.07
C VAL A 181 -27.52 -23.59 -0.90
N LYS A 182 -28.39 -22.59 -1.01
CA LYS A 182 -29.46 -22.43 -0.04
C LYS A 182 -30.56 -23.42 -0.39
N HIS A 183 -30.71 -24.44 0.44
CA HIS A 183 -31.86 -25.32 0.36
C HIS A 183 -33.08 -24.58 0.92
N TYR A 184 -34.08 -24.36 0.08
CA TYR A 184 -35.34 -23.79 0.47
C TYR A 184 -36.28 -24.92 0.87
N ASN A 185 -36.88 -24.83 2.06
CA ASN A 185 -37.92 -25.72 2.50
C ASN A 185 -39.27 -25.22 1.98
N TYR A 186 -39.75 -25.83 0.89
CA TYR A 186 -41.02 -25.43 0.28
C TYR A 186 -42.24 -25.92 1.04
N ASP A 187 -42.10 -26.80 2.04
CA ASP A 187 -43.21 -27.33 2.82
C ASP A 187 -43.81 -26.27 3.75
N GLU A 188 -43.04 -25.26 4.12
CA GLU A 188 -43.53 -24.09 4.88
C GLU A 188 -44.57 -23.27 4.11
N TYR A 189 -44.54 -23.29 2.78
CA TYR A 189 -45.42 -22.52 1.91
C TYR A 189 -46.68 -23.30 1.49
N LYS A 190 -46.70 -24.61 1.66
CA LYS A 190 -47.89 -25.45 1.33
C LYS A 190 -49.03 -25.25 2.29
N ASN A 191 -48.78 -24.69 3.48
CA ASN A 191 -49.78 -24.55 4.55
C ASN A 191 -50.44 -23.16 4.64
N SER A 192 -50.13 -22.26 3.70
CA SER A 192 -50.66 -20.89 3.71
C SER A 192 -52.03 -20.74 3.02
N ASP A 193 -52.57 -21.83 2.42
CA ASP A 193 -53.83 -21.81 1.70
C ASP A 193 -54.98 -22.42 2.51
N LYS A 194 -55.05 -22.07 3.82
CA LYS A 194 -56.23 -22.40 4.66
C LYS A 194 -56.83 -21.15 5.26
#